data_a438d2206af3245e96775b786cf71226
#
_entry.id   a438d2206af3245e96775b786cf71226
#
_cell.length_a   1.000
_cell.length_b   1.000
_cell.length_c   1.000
_cell.angle_alpha   90.00
_cell.angle_beta   90.00
_cell.angle_gamma   90.00
#
_symmetry.space_group_name_H-M   'P 1'
#
loop_
_entity.id
_entity.type
_entity.pdbx_description
1 polymer ?
#
loop_
_entity_poly.entity_id
_entity_poly.type
_entity_poly.pdbx_seq_one_letter_code
_entity_poly.pdbx_strand_id
1 'polypeptide(L)'
;MCGIFALLNNYGFFEDEKIKDCFEKGKNRGPEYSEHSKISENFEIGFHRLAINGLNEKSNQPMWIDKICLICNGEIYNFKELFNKIGVKPVTSSDCEIIIHLYKRFGIEYTLSLLDGYFSFIIYDVSCEESQIVYVARDAYGVR
;
A
#
# COMPACT_ATOMS: atom_id res chain seq x y z
N MET A 1 -14.14 3.21 -2.53
CA MET A 1 -12.73 3.67 -2.51
C MET A 1 -12.12 3.32 -1.17
N CYS A 2 -10.97 2.69 -1.17
CA CYS A 2 -10.29 2.26 0.05
C CYS A 2 -9.86 3.45 0.94
N GLY A 3 -9.59 3.19 2.20
CA GLY A 3 -8.93 4.11 3.12
C GLY A 3 -7.52 3.60 3.40
N ILE A 4 -6.53 4.48 3.35
CA ILE A 4 -5.17 4.19 3.79
C ILE A 4 -4.83 5.08 4.98
N PHE A 5 -4.11 4.53 5.93
CA PHE A 5 -3.67 5.20 7.15
C PHE A 5 -2.20 4.87 7.40
N ALA A 6 -1.42 5.85 7.79
CA ALA A 6 -0.07 5.63 8.28
C ALA A 6 0.28 6.66 9.34
N LEU A 7 1.01 6.21 10.34
CA LEU A 7 1.58 7.03 11.40
C LEU A 7 3.06 6.71 11.52
N LEU A 8 3.89 7.72 11.29
CA LEU A 8 5.34 7.62 11.38
C LEU A 8 5.85 8.47 12.55
N ASN A 9 6.89 7.96 13.21
CA ASN A 9 7.63 8.69 14.23
C ASN A 9 6.77 9.21 15.39
N ASN A 10 5.83 8.37 15.84
CA ASN A 10 4.95 8.75 16.96
C ASN A 10 5.73 9.06 18.26
N TYR A 11 6.79 8.27 18.55
CA TYR A 11 7.62 8.42 19.76
C TYR A 11 6.80 8.59 21.06
N GLY A 12 5.59 8.00 21.12
CA GLY A 12 4.69 8.12 22.25
C GLY A 12 3.92 9.44 22.34
N PHE A 13 3.94 10.29 21.30
CA PHE A 13 3.21 11.55 21.27
C PHE A 13 1.68 11.34 21.28
N PHE A 14 1.21 10.32 20.56
CA PHE A 14 -0.18 9.88 20.59
C PHE A 14 -0.28 8.53 21.28
N GLU A 15 -1.27 8.39 22.16
CA GLU A 15 -1.61 7.13 22.82
C GLU A 15 -2.32 6.19 21.84
N ASP A 16 -2.21 4.87 22.07
CA ASP A 16 -2.76 3.82 21.19
C ASP A 16 -4.28 3.97 20.95
N GLU A 17 -5.03 4.38 21.99
CA GLU A 17 -6.46 4.63 21.87
C GLU A 17 -6.75 5.75 20.86
N LYS A 18 -5.97 6.85 20.90
CA LYS A 18 -6.10 7.97 19.99
C LYS A 18 -5.77 7.58 18.55
N ILE A 19 -4.74 6.77 18.38
CA ILE A 19 -4.33 6.25 17.05
C ILE A 19 -5.45 5.40 16.47
N LYS A 20 -5.98 4.48 17.26
CA LYS A 20 -7.10 3.63 16.88
C LYS A 20 -8.35 4.43 16.50
N ASP A 21 -8.71 5.43 17.28
CA ASP A 21 -9.82 6.33 16.98
C ASP A 21 -9.63 7.06 15.65
N CYS A 22 -8.42 7.51 15.37
CA CYS A 22 -8.10 8.17 14.10
C CYS A 22 -8.20 7.20 12.92
N PHE A 23 -7.72 5.97 13.08
CA PHE A 23 -7.85 4.92 12.08
C PHE A 23 -9.33 4.61 11.79
N GLU A 24 -10.14 4.35 12.82
CA GLU A 24 -11.55 3.97 12.68
C GLU A 24 -12.41 5.03 11.94
N LYS A 25 -12.02 6.31 11.98
CA LYS A 25 -12.70 7.36 11.18
C LYS A 25 -12.63 7.13 9.68
N GLY A 26 -11.65 6.38 9.20
CA GLY A 26 -11.50 6.00 7.80
C GLY A 26 -12.42 4.87 7.35
N LYS A 27 -13.09 4.14 8.24
CA LYS A 27 -13.83 2.91 7.97
C LYS A 27 -14.92 3.03 6.91
N ASN A 28 -15.58 4.18 6.85
CA ASN A 28 -16.63 4.43 5.86
C ASN A 28 -16.10 4.47 4.40
N ARG A 29 -14.79 4.58 4.19
CA ARG A 29 -14.18 4.52 2.87
C ARG A 29 -14.07 3.11 2.32
N GLY A 30 -13.98 2.12 3.22
CA GLY A 30 -13.86 0.71 2.86
C GLY A 30 -14.37 -0.18 3.98
N PRO A 31 -15.70 -0.42 4.03
CA PRO A 31 -16.34 -1.08 5.18
C PRO A 31 -16.19 -2.60 5.19
N GLU A 32 -15.67 -3.21 4.11
CA GLU A 32 -15.68 -4.67 3.93
C GLU A 32 -14.57 -5.38 4.70
N TYR A 33 -13.41 -4.72 4.85
CA TYR A 33 -12.28 -5.26 5.59
C TYR A 33 -11.46 -4.12 6.17
N SER A 34 -10.97 -4.29 7.37
CA SER A 34 -10.09 -3.32 8.03
C SER A 34 -8.92 -4.04 8.70
N GLU A 35 -7.73 -3.53 8.49
CA GLU A 35 -6.50 -4.00 9.12
C GLU A 35 -5.71 -2.81 9.64
N HIS A 36 -5.29 -2.86 10.90
CA HIS A 36 -4.39 -1.90 11.51
C HIS A 36 -3.25 -2.67 12.16
N SER A 37 -2.03 -2.35 11.77
CA SER A 37 -0.85 -3.09 12.18
C SER A 37 0.26 -2.15 12.62
N LYS A 38 0.84 -2.42 13.78
CA LYS A 38 2.09 -1.80 14.22
C LYS A 38 3.24 -2.57 13.60
N ILE A 39 3.93 -1.93 12.66
CA ILE A 39 4.99 -2.55 11.86
C ILE A 39 6.33 -2.47 12.58
N SER A 40 6.59 -1.34 13.24
CA SER A 40 7.75 -1.14 14.10
C SER A 40 7.38 -0.23 15.26
N GLU A 41 8.33 0.04 16.13
CA GLU A 41 8.11 0.92 17.28
C GLU A 41 7.55 2.29 16.88
N ASN A 42 7.98 2.80 15.72
CA ASN A 42 7.66 4.16 15.25
C ASN A 42 6.87 4.19 13.95
N PHE A 43 6.32 3.04 13.50
CA PHE A 43 5.57 2.98 12.26
C PHE A 43 4.34 2.07 12.37
N GLU A 44 3.19 2.65 12.13
CA GLU A 44 1.90 1.96 12.06
C GLU A 44 1.24 2.22 10.73
N ILE A 45 0.57 1.21 10.19
CA ILE A 45 -0.20 1.30 8.95
C ILE A 45 -1.59 0.75 9.15
N GLY A 46 -2.52 1.25 8.35
CA GLY A 46 -3.89 0.76 8.34
C GLY A 46 -4.52 0.83 6.97
N PHE A 47 -5.47 -0.06 6.76
CA PHE A 47 -6.18 -0.20 5.51
C PHE A 47 -7.66 -0.49 5.75
N HIS A 48 -8.51 0.24 5.05
CA HIS A 48 -9.95 -0.04 4.97
C HIS A 48 -10.30 -0.37 3.52
N ARG A 49 -10.81 -1.55 3.28
CA ARG A 49 -11.05 -2.07 1.94
C ARG A 49 -12.47 -1.83 1.46
N LEU A 50 -12.57 -1.27 0.25
CA LEU A 50 -13.71 -1.42 -0.64
C LEU A 50 -13.25 -2.30 -1.81
N ALA A 51 -13.74 -3.54 -1.87
CA ALA A 51 -13.27 -4.53 -2.82
C ALA A 51 -13.87 -4.27 -4.22
N ILE A 52 -13.06 -3.72 -5.11
CA ILE A 52 -13.41 -3.49 -6.53
C ILE A 52 -12.68 -4.52 -7.41
N ASN A 53 -11.36 -4.65 -7.22
CA ASN A 53 -10.52 -5.64 -7.86
C ASN A 53 -10.00 -6.66 -6.84
N GLY A 54 -9.73 -7.90 -7.28
CA GLY A 54 -9.17 -8.93 -6.42
C GLY A 54 -10.07 -9.30 -5.24
N LEU A 55 -11.27 -9.80 -5.50
CA LEU A 55 -12.31 -10.02 -4.47
C LEU A 55 -11.98 -11.10 -3.43
N ASN A 56 -10.81 -11.72 -3.52
CA ASN A 56 -10.35 -12.73 -2.56
C ASN A 56 -9.55 -12.12 -1.41
N GLU A 57 -9.39 -12.87 -0.33
CA GLU A 57 -8.65 -12.47 0.87
C GLU A 57 -7.16 -12.20 0.59
N LYS A 58 -6.55 -12.89 -0.37
CA LYS A 58 -5.15 -12.68 -0.74
C LYS A 58 -4.87 -11.28 -1.29
N SER A 59 -5.92 -10.58 -1.73
CA SER A 59 -5.84 -9.21 -2.21
C SER A 59 -6.09 -8.17 -1.11
N ASN A 60 -6.22 -8.59 0.16
CA ASN A 60 -6.28 -7.67 1.28
C ASN A 60 -4.94 -6.96 1.46
N GLN A 61 -5.03 -5.78 2.04
CA GLN A 61 -3.87 -4.96 2.37
C GLN A 61 -3.87 -4.69 3.88
N PRO A 62 -2.71 -4.50 4.49
CA PRO A 62 -1.35 -4.34 3.91
C PRO A 62 -0.88 -5.59 3.18
N MET A 63 -0.33 -5.40 1.97
CA MET A 63 0.17 -6.49 1.14
C MET A 63 1.68 -6.64 1.33
N TRP A 64 2.11 -7.85 1.67
CA TRP A 64 3.52 -8.16 1.83
C TRP A 64 4.01 -9.08 0.73
N ILE A 65 5.09 -8.68 0.06
CA ILE A 65 5.87 -9.53 -0.84
C ILE A 65 7.32 -9.43 -0.42
N ASP A 66 7.87 -10.55 0.02
CA ASP A 66 9.18 -10.62 0.69
C ASP A 66 9.22 -9.65 1.90
N LYS A 67 10.15 -8.70 1.88
CA LYS A 67 10.35 -7.68 2.93
C LYS A 67 9.77 -6.30 2.56
N ILE A 68 8.83 -6.25 1.62
CA ILE A 68 8.20 -5.01 1.15
C ILE A 68 6.72 -5.05 1.42
N CYS A 69 6.22 -4.04 2.12
CA CYS A 69 4.81 -3.82 2.42
C CYS A 69 4.24 -2.71 1.55
N LEU A 70 3.01 -2.90 1.08
CA LEU A 70 2.25 -1.92 0.32
C LEU A 70 0.87 -1.72 0.92
N ILE A 71 0.47 -0.47 1.08
CA ILE A 71 -0.93 -0.06 1.15
C ILE A 71 -1.22 0.94 0.02
N CYS A 72 -2.33 0.71 -0.70
CA CYS A 72 -2.69 1.49 -1.88
C CYS A 72 -4.20 1.74 -1.93
N ASN A 73 -4.58 2.99 -2.13
CA ASN A 73 -5.92 3.38 -2.52
C ASN A 73 -5.88 3.87 -3.96
N GLY A 74 -6.33 3.07 -4.89
CA GLY A 74 -6.29 3.43 -6.31
C GLY A 74 -6.68 2.29 -7.23
N GLU A 75 -6.40 2.48 -8.50
CA GLU A 75 -6.58 1.51 -9.56
C GLU A 75 -5.46 1.71 -10.59
N ILE A 76 -4.75 0.63 -10.92
CA ILE A 76 -3.66 0.62 -11.90
C ILE A 76 -4.19 -0.02 -13.17
N TYR A 77 -4.46 0.76 -14.19
CA TYR A 77 -5.13 0.31 -15.42
C TYR A 77 -4.28 -0.63 -16.26
N ASN A 78 -2.98 -0.37 -16.33
CA ASN A 78 -2.05 -1.12 -17.17
C ASN A 78 -1.37 -2.31 -16.46
N PHE A 79 -1.85 -2.74 -15.27
CA PHE A 79 -1.19 -3.77 -14.47
C PHE A 79 -0.94 -5.09 -15.20
N LYS A 80 -1.89 -5.55 -16.04
CA LYS A 80 -1.75 -6.80 -16.80
C LYS A 80 -0.61 -6.74 -17.81
N GLU A 81 -0.51 -5.61 -18.52
CA GLU A 81 0.58 -5.35 -19.47
C GLU A 81 1.93 -5.33 -18.75
N LEU A 82 1.99 -4.64 -17.61
CA LEU A 82 3.21 -4.55 -16.81
C LEU A 82 3.65 -5.91 -16.27
N PHE A 83 2.75 -6.74 -15.73
CA PHE A 83 3.06 -8.11 -15.33
C PHE A 83 3.64 -8.94 -16.47
N ASN A 84 3.01 -8.88 -17.65
CA ASN A 84 3.50 -9.57 -18.85
C ASN A 84 4.89 -9.07 -19.25
N LYS A 85 5.11 -7.76 -19.23
CA LYS A 85 6.37 -7.12 -19.64
C LYS A 85 7.54 -7.49 -18.73
N ILE A 86 7.30 -7.60 -17.42
CA ILE A 86 8.34 -8.01 -16.48
C ILE A 86 8.47 -9.53 -16.32
N GLY A 87 7.55 -10.32 -16.90
CA GLY A 87 7.56 -11.77 -16.84
C GLY A 87 7.29 -12.37 -15.46
N VAL A 88 6.57 -11.65 -14.61
CA VAL A 88 6.22 -12.10 -13.24
C VAL A 88 4.76 -12.54 -13.21
N LYS A 89 4.49 -13.65 -12.51
CA LYS A 89 3.11 -14.07 -12.24
C LYS A 89 2.62 -13.43 -10.96
N PRO A 90 1.42 -12.81 -10.97
CA PRO A 90 0.85 -12.24 -9.76
C PRO A 90 0.56 -13.31 -8.70
N VAL A 91 0.76 -12.97 -7.44
CA VAL A 91 0.46 -13.79 -6.26
C VAL A 91 -0.99 -13.57 -5.82
N THR A 92 -1.49 -12.36 -6.05
CA THR A 92 -2.86 -11.96 -5.74
C THR A 92 -3.65 -11.63 -7.00
N SER A 93 -4.89 -11.23 -6.85
CA SER A 93 -5.71 -10.70 -7.96
C SER A 93 -5.82 -9.16 -7.91
N SER A 94 -5.03 -8.51 -7.07
CA SER A 94 -4.99 -7.06 -6.96
C SER A 94 -4.15 -6.43 -8.07
N ASP A 95 -4.69 -5.43 -8.72
CA ASP A 95 -3.95 -4.58 -9.67
C ASP A 95 -2.81 -3.80 -9.02
N CYS A 96 -2.95 -3.47 -7.73
CA CYS A 96 -1.90 -2.74 -6.99
C CYS A 96 -0.64 -3.58 -6.72
N GLU A 97 -0.71 -4.91 -6.78
CA GLU A 97 0.43 -5.79 -6.54
C GLU A 97 1.62 -5.48 -7.45
N ILE A 98 1.35 -5.06 -8.68
CA ILE A 98 2.39 -4.73 -9.66
C ILE A 98 3.37 -3.68 -9.15
N ILE A 99 2.92 -2.78 -8.27
CA ILE A 99 3.74 -1.70 -7.70
C ILE A 99 4.94 -2.29 -6.96
N ILE A 100 4.74 -3.34 -6.15
CA ILE A 100 5.83 -3.98 -5.40
C ILE A 100 6.86 -4.61 -6.36
N HIS A 101 6.40 -5.31 -7.39
CA HIS A 101 7.28 -5.98 -8.34
C HIS A 101 8.11 -5.00 -9.17
N LEU A 102 7.50 -3.89 -9.59
CA LEU A 102 8.21 -2.82 -10.31
C LEU A 102 9.22 -2.14 -9.39
N TYR A 103 8.82 -1.81 -8.16
CA TYR A 103 9.70 -1.18 -7.17
C TYR A 103 10.93 -2.05 -6.87
N LYS A 104 10.74 -3.34 -6.62
CA LYS A 104 11.85 -4.29 -6.41
C LYS A 104 12.84 -4.31 -7.57
N ARG A 105 12.34 -4.21 -8.79
CA ARG A 105 13.18 -4.38 -9.99
C ARG A 105 13.85 -3.09 -10.45
N PHE A 106 13.18 -1.96 -10.30
CA PHE A 106 13.56 -0.71 -10.96
C PHE A 106 13.68 0.49 -10.01
N GLY A 107 13.28 0.35 -8.75
CA GLY A 107 13.19 1.45 -7.80
C GLY A 107 11.95 2.32 -7.99
N ILE A 108 11.76 3.29 -7.08
CA ILE A 108 10.50 4.03 -6.98
C ILE A 108 10.27 4.97 -8.17
N GLU A 109 11.28 5.70 -8.61
CA GLU A 109 11.12 6.71 -9.67
C GLU A 109 10.67 6.08 -10.99
N TYR A 110 11.32 4.99 -11.40
CA TYR A 110 10.94 4.29 -12.61
C TYR A 110 9.60 3.59 -12.49
N THR A 111 9.27 3.06 -11.31
CA THR A 111 7.93 2.51 -11.02
C THR A 111 6.86 3.56 -11.29
N LEU A 112 6.99 4.75 -10.71
CA LEU A 112 6.02 5.83 -10.89
C LEU A 112 5.86 6.26 -12.35
N SER A 113 6.94 6.21 -13.13
CA SER A 113 6.90 6.55 -14.57
C SER A 113 6.15 5.53 -15.44
N LEU A 114 6.02 4.29 -14.96
CA LEU A 114 5.36 3.20 -15.70
C LEU A 114 3.87 3.06 -15.38
N LEU A 115 3.43 3.54 -14.21
CA LEU A 115 2.06 3.37 -13.75
C LEU A 115 1.09 4.26 -14.54
N ASP A 116 0.05 3.65 -15.10
CA ASP A 116 -1.12 4.32 -15.64
C ASP A 116 -2.33 4.03 -14.76
N GLY A 117 -2.87 5.07 -14.12
CA GLY A 117 -3.96 4.94 -13.17
C GLY A 117 -4.09 6.13 -12.25
N TYR A 118 -5.00 6.04 -11.31
CA TYR A 118 -5.12 6.98 -10.20
C TYR A 118 -4.82 6.23 -8.88
N PHE A 119 -3.93 6.77 -8.10
CA PHE A 119 -3.47 6.08 -6.89
C PHE A 119 -2.88 7.02 -5.84
N SER A 120 -2.96 6.54 -4.62
CA SER A 120 -2.15 6.99 -3.50
C SER A 120 -1.66 5.75 -2.76
N PHE A 121 -0.37 5.63 -2.53
CA PHE A 121 0.18 4.45 -1.86
C PHE A 121 1.33 4.77 -0.92
N ILE A 122 1.59 3.82 -0.03
CA ILE A 122 2.75 3.81 0.83
C ILE A 122 3.45 2.47 0.63
N ILE A 123 4.75 2.53 0.37
CA ILE A 123 5.66 1.38 0.41
C ILE A 123 6.51 1.50 1.68
N TYR A 124 6.61 0.39 2.42
CA TYR A 124 7.56 0.21 3.50
C TYR A 124 8.49 -0.94 3.15
N ASP A 125 9.78 -0.65 3.05
CA ASP A 125 10.80 -1.60 2.62
C ASP A 125 11.83 -1.81 3.73
N VAL A 126 11.96 -3.05 4.18
CA VAL A 126 12.95 -3.52 5.16
C VAL A 126 13.90 -4.56 4.55
N SER A 127 14.10 -4.51 3.24
CA SER A 127 15.01 -5.43 2.54
C SER A 127 16.47 -5.20 2.93
N CYS A 128 16.83 -3.98 3.30
CA CYS A 128 18.14 -3.64 3.84
C CYS A 128 18.09 -3.72 5.37
N GLU A 129 18.98 -4.51 5.97
CA GLU A 129 19.01 -4.70 7.44
C GLU A 129 19.39 -3.43 8.20
N GLU A 130 20.15 -2.53 7.56
CA GLU A 130 20.62 -1.29 8.17
C GLU A 130 19.67 -0.10 8.00
N SER A 131 18.66 -0.22 7.15
CA SER A 131 17.74 0.89 6.84
C SER A 131 16.32 0.44 6.57
N GLN A 132 15.38 1.23 7.08
CA GLN A 132 13.96 1.12 6.78
C GLN A 132 13.59 2.28 5.87
N ILE A 133 12.99 1.99 4.74
CA ILE A 133 12.63 3.01 3.75
C ILE A 133 11.12 3.09 3.66
N VAL A 134 10.59 4.31 3.70
CA VAL A 134 9.17 4.60 3.48
C VAL A 134 9.03 5.52 2.28
N TYR A 135 8.28 5.08 1.28
CA TYR A 135 7.87 5.94 0.17
C TYR A 135 6.38 6.23 0.28
N VAL A 136 6.03 7.50 0.08
CA VAL A 136 4.65 7.96 -0.06
C VAL A 136 4.51 8.58 -1.44
N ALA A 137 3.56 8.09 -2.22
CA ALA A 137 3.37 8.56 -3.58
C ALA A 137 1.88 8.67 -3.92
N ARG A 138 1.58 9.52 -4.89
CA ARG A 138 0.26 9.67 -5.48
C ARG A 138 0.36 9.87 -6.99
N ASP A 139 -0.75 9.72 -7.68
CA ASP A 139 -0.85 10.04 -9.11
C ASP A 139 -0.56 11.53 -9.41
N ALA A 140 -0.20 11.81 -10.65
CA ALA A 140 0.21 13.15 -11.09
C ALA A 140 -0.88 14.22 -10.91
N TYR A 141 -2.14 13.83 -10.97
CA TYR A 141 -3.29 14.74 -10.85
C TYR A 141 -3.82 14.88 -9.43
N GLY A 142 -3.38 14.02 -8.51
CA GLY A 142 -3.86 14.02 -7.13
C GLY A 142 -5.33 13.63 -7.00
N VAL A 143 -5.76 12.68 -7.78
CA VAL A 143 -7.13 12.15 -7.73
C VAL A 143 -7.33 11.34 -6.44
N ARG A 144 -6.24 10.81 -5.88
CA ARG A 144 -6.19 10.05 -4.62
C ARG A 144 -5.19 10.67 -3.65
#